data_7bb6171dc7f3be48b07c5da86564e61a
#
_entry.id   7bb6171dc7f3be48b07c5da86564e61a
#
_cell.length_a   1.000
_cell.length_b   1.000
_cell.length_c   1.000
_cell.angle_alpha   90.00
_cell.angle_beta   90.00
_cell.angle_gamma   90.00
#
_symmetry.space_group_name_H-M   'P 1'
#
loop_
_entity.id
_entity.type
_entity.pdbx_description
1 polymer ?
#
loop_
_entity_poly.entity_id
_entity_poly.type
_entity_poly.pdbx_seq_one_letter_code
_entity_poly.pdbx_strand_id
1 'polypeptide(L)'
;MQGLLYRWLLLMGAGHVLLGIVLAFAAHLPLTQGYFDYLYAARGLPLPSPEQQVPLRTLVGLFGPTVASWGLLFCALLVIYRRHGLGLIKPVLIAALLLWSLLDSAFSIAFGFTLHAYLNGAAALAMGIPLLALRPATRPRSPALTLRHDSGRRLRVLITGGSGFIGSPLATALSQAGHEVLILTRDLASLGQVRGRISALTDLAQIASDERIDCLINLAGEPLAGQRWNPARKQRFLSSRLDTTDALLQLVQRLEHKPEVLLSGSAVGYYGHWQDEPLDEDSEAHDGFSHRLCAQWEARALQMQALGLRVCLLRIGIVLGRDGGPLAEFKRPFELGVASQLGDGRQWMPWIHLDDVLDICSYLMHTPLSGPINLTAPEPVSHLDF
;
A
#
# COMPACT_ATOMS: atom_id res chain seq x y z
N MET A 1 -5.05 -12.09 20.72
CA MET A 1 -4.61 -10.86 21.43
C MET A 1 -5.08 -9.58 20.71
N GLN A 2 -4.72 -9.31 19.43
CA GLN A 2 -5.11 -8.08 18.73
C GLN A 2 -6.63 -7.85 18.62
N GLY A 3 -7.43 -8.90 18.42
CA GLY A 3 -8.89 -8.80 18.41
C GLY A 3 -9.50 -8.43 19.76
N LEU A 4 -8.89 -8.91 20.86
CA LEU A 4 -9.34 -8.57 22.23
C LEU A 4 -9.04 -7.10 22.54
N LEU A 5 -7.82 -6.59 22.21
CA LEU A 5 -7.46 -5.19 22.40
C LEU A 5 -8.40 -4.26 21.62
N TYR A 6 -8.73 -4.63 20.38
CA TYR A 6 -9.66 -3.86 19.56
C TYR A 6 -11.07 -3.81 20.14
N ARG A 7 -11.61 -4.96 20.58
CA ARG A 7 -12.94 -5.02 21.21
C ARG A 7 -12.98 -4.24 22.52
N TRP A 8 -11.92 -4.32 23.32
CA TRP A 8 -11.79 -3.55 24.55
C TRP A 8 -11.85 -2.04 24.29
N LEU A 9 -11.07 -1.54 23.32
CA LEU A 9 -11.07 -0.12 22.97
C LEU A 9 -12.43 0.35 22.42
N LEU A 10 -13.12 -0.48 21.64
CA LEU A 10 -14.49 -0.17 21.20
C LEU A 10 -15.46 -0.11 22.39
N LEU A 11 -15.33 -1.03 23.34
CA LEU A 11 -16.15 -1.02 24.56
C LEU A 11 -15.92 0.25 25.37
N MET A 12 -14.67 0.68 25.54
CA MET A 12 -14.33 1.93 26.23
C MET A 12 -14.91 3.15 25.52
N GLY A 13 -14.78 3.23 24.17
CA GLY A 13 -15.40 4.32 23.40
C GLY A 13 -16.92 4.31 23.48
N ALA A 14 -17.56 3.16 23.40
CA ALA A 14 -19.02 3.02 23.58
C ALA A 14 -19.45 3.39 25.01
N GLY A 15 -18.63 3.10 26.02
CA GLY A 15 -18.85 3.55 27.38
C GLY A 15 -18.89 5.06 27.51
N HIS A 16 -18.04 5.78 26.80
CA HIS A 16 -18.08 7.26 26.76
C HIS A 16 -19.33 7.78 26.04
N VAL A 17 -19.78 7.11 24.97
CA VAL A 17 -21.06 7.46 24.33
C VAL A 17 -22.21 7.31 25.33
N LEU A 18 -22.26 6.19 26.04
CA LEU A 18 -23.31 5.94 27.04
C LEU A 18 -23.23 6.94 28.19
N LEU A 19 -22.04 7.20 28.72
CA LEU A 19 -21.83 8.20 29.78
C LEU A 19 -22.34 9.59 29.33
N GLY A 20 -21.98 10.02 28.10
CA GLY A 20 -22.44 11.30 27.55
C GLY A 20 -23.97 11.36 27.43
N ILE A 21 -24.63 10.28 27.04
CA ILE A 21 -26.10 10.18 27.00
C ILE A 21 -26.69 10.29 28.41
N VAL A 22 -26.10 9.55 29.36
CA VAL A 22 -26.54 9.61 30.77
C VAL A 22 -26.40 11.03 31.35
N LEU A 23 -25.27 11.70 31.11
CA LEU A 23 -25.08 13.08 31.54
C LEU A 23 -26.10 14.03 30.87
N ALA A 24 -26.35 13.88 29.57
CA ALA A 24 -27.29 14.73 28.85
C ALA A 24 -28.73 14.62 29.31
N PHE A 25 -29.21 13.40 29.58
CA PHE A 25 -30.62 13.15 29.82
C PHE A 25 -30.95 12.76 31.27
N ALA A 26 -29.99 12.24 32.02
CA ALA A 26 -30.19 11.77 33.39
C ALA A 26 -29.56 12.65 34.47
N ALA A 27 -28.94 13.79 34.13
CA ALA A 27 -28.31 14.69 35.10
C ALA A 27 -29.28 15.17 36.18
N HIS A 28 -30.58 15.24 35.89
CA HIS A 28 -31.60 15.65 36.82
C HIS A 28 -32.27 14.47 37.59
N LEU A 29 -31.94 13.22 37.27
CA LEU A 29 -32.53 12.06 37.89
C LEU A 29 -31.84 11.70 39.21
N PRO A 30 -32.54 11.03 40.14
CA PRO A 30 -31.96 10.57 41.42
C PRO A 30 -30.71 9.70 41.26
N LEU A 31 -30.59 8.98 40.14
CA LEU A 31 -29.44 8.11 39.82
C LEU A 31 -28.09 8.85 39.87
N THR A 32 -28.08 10.14 39.54
CA THR A 32 -26.85 10.94 39.51
C THR A 32 -26.61 11.74 40.79
N GLN A 33 -27.51 11.63 41.80
CA GLN A 33 -27.43 12.40 43.05
C GLN A 33 -26.06 12.23 43.73
N GLY A 34 -25.56 11.02 43.89
CA GLY A 34 -24.28 10.76 44.56
C GLY A 34 -23.08 11.42 43.87
N TYR A 35 -23.12 11.61 42.55
CA TYR A 35 -22.10 12.34 41.83
C TYR A 35 -22.12 13.84 42.16
N PHE A 36 -23.31 14.45 42.22
CA PHE A 36 -23.44 15.86 42.56
C PHE A 36 -23.11 16.11 44.03
N ASP A 37 -23.49 15.24 44.92
CA ASP A 37 -23.13 15.32 46.35
C ASP A 37 -21.60 15.26 46.52
N TYR A 38 -20.92 14.37 45.79
CA TYR A 38 -19.46 14.34 45.75
C TYR A 38 -18.85 15.69 45.32
N LEU A 39 -19.36 16.35 44.29
CA LEU A 39 -18.82 17.63 43.81
C LEU A 39 -18.85 18.72 44.90
N TYR A 40 -19.90 18.78 45.72
CA TYR A 40 -19.97 19.71 46.84
C TYR A 40 -19.07 19.28 48.01
N ALA A 41 -19.13 18.00 48.38
CA ALA A 41 -18.32 17.46 49.47
C ALA A 41 -16.82 17.60 49.22
N ALA A 42 -16.35 17.37 48.01
CA ALA A 42 -14.94 17.52 47.60
C ALA A 42 -14.41 18.96 47.79
N ARG A 43 -15.32 19.97 47.82
CA ARG A 43 -15.02 21.37 48.06
C ARG A 43 -15.26 21.81 49.49
N GLY A 44 -15.64 20.90 50.37
CA GLY A 44 -16.04 21.24 51.73
C GLY A 44 -17.27 22.14 51.82
N LEU A 45 -18.11 22.15 50.78
CA LEU A 45 -19.33 22.94 50.74
C LEU A 45 -20.51 22.15 51.32
N PRO A 46 -21.47 22.81 51.99
CA PRO A 46 -22.68 22.16 52.42
C PRO A 46 -23.50 21.68 51.25
N LEU A 47 -24.19 20.55 51.39
CA LEU A 47 -25.06 19.99 50.38
C LEU A 47 -26.25 20.94 50.14
N PRO A 48 -26.42 21.49 48.94
CA PRO A 48 -27.52 22.36 48.60
C PRO A 48 -28.82 21.57 48.41
N SER A 49 -29.95 22.28 48.49
CA SER A 49 -31.23 21.67 48.16
C SER A 49 -31.29 21.21 46.68
N PRO A 50 -32.16 20.24 46.34
CA PRO A 50 -32.32 19.80 44.95
C PRO A 50 -32.55 20.97 43.96
N GLU A 51 -33.28 21.96 44.33
CA GLU A 51 -33.58 23.19 43.53
C GLU A 51 -32.29 24.00 43.26
N GLN A 52 -31.45 24.15 44.26
CA GLN A 52 -30.17 24.84 44.16
C GLN A 52 -29.13 24.10 43.31
N GLN A 53 -29.31 22.79 43.12
CA GLN A 53 -28.43 21.98 42.24
C GLN A 53 -28.81 22.07 40.77
N VAL A 54 -29.99 22.57 40.39
CA VAL A 54 -30.49 22.60 39.01
C VAL A 54 -29.53 23.28 38.05
N PRO A 55 -28.92 24.48 38.31
CA PRO A 55 -28.00 25.11 37.40
C PRO A 55 -26.74 24.24 37.11
N LEU A 56 -26.18 23.63 38.17
CA LEU A 56 -25.01 22.75 38.02
C LEU A 56 -25.37 21.49 37.23
N ARG A 57 -26.51 20.87 37.51
CA ARG A 57 -27.01 19.69 36.79
C ARG A 57 -27.24 20.02 35.31
N THR A 58 -27.82 21.17 35.03
CA THR A 58 -28.03 21.64 33.66
C THR A 58 -26.67 21.86 32.93
N LEU A 59 -25.71 22.48 33.59
CA LEU A 59 -24.38 22.71 33.03
C LEU A 59 -23.67 21.36 32.72
N VAL A 60 -23.68 20.44 33.67
CA VAL A 60 -23.14 19.09 33.48
C VAL A 60 -23.85 18.35 32.34
N GLY A 61 -25.17 18.48 32.23
CA GLY A 61 -25.95 17.93 31.12
C GLY A 61 -25.52 18.46 29.74
N LEU A 62 -25.17 19.73 29.66
CA LEU A 62 -24.69 20.33 28.41
C LEU A 62 -23.35 19.76 27.91
N PHE A 63 -22.53 19.18 28.81
CA PHE A 63 -21.31 18.48 28.40
C PHE A 63 -21.57 17.07 27.90
N GLY A 64 -22.74 16.49 28.19
CA GLY A 64 -23.08 15.13 27.78
C GLY A 64 -22.91 14.88 26.28
N PRO A 65 -23.49 15.71 25.37
CA PRO A 65 -23.29 15.56 23.93
C PRO A 65 -21.83 15.61 23.49
N THR A 66 -21.00 16.42 24.13
CA THR A 66 -19.56 16.50 23.84
C THR A 66 -18.85 15.19 24.17
N VAL A 67 -19.12 14.61 25.34
CA VAL A 67 -18.56 13.32 25.78
C VAL A 67 -19.02 12.20 24.86
N ALA A 68 -20.32 12.18 24.49
CA ALA A 68 -20.85 11.18 23.56
C ALA A 68 -20.22 11.28 22.16
N SER A 69 -20.08 12.50 21.62
CA SER A 69 -19.46 12.76 20.32
C SER A 69 -18.00 12.34 20.29
N TRP A 70 -17.26 12.61 21.38
CA TRP A 70 -15.87 12.16 21.50
C TRP A 70 -15.75 10.64 21.47
N GLY A 71 -16.60 9.94 22.23
CA GLY A 71 -16.64 8.47 22.25
C GLY A 71 -16.96 7.87 20.87
N LEU A 72 -17.93 8.47 20.16
CA LEU A 72 -18.30 8.05 18.81
C LEU A 72 -17.15 8.27 17.81
N LEU A 73 -16.52 9.44 17.84
CA LEU A 73 -15.39 9.77 16.98
C LEU A 73 -14.19 8.84 17.25
N PHE A 74 -13.91 8.55 18.51
CA PHE A 74 -12.88 7.59 18.92
C PHE A 74 -13.14 6.22 18.30
N CYS A 75 -14.36 5.69 18.42
CA CYS A 75 -14.75 4.42 17.84
C CYS A 75 -14.62 4.43 16.31
N ALA A 76 -15.08 5.49 15.64
CA ALA A 76 -14.99 5.61 14.18
C ALA A 76 -13.53 5.61 13.70
N LEU A 77 -12.66 6.41 14.30
CA LEU A 77 -11.25 6.46 13.98
C LEU A 77 -10.55 5.13 14.27
N LEU A 78 -10.92 4.44 15.35
CA LEU A 78 -10.38 3.13 15.68
C LEU A 78 -10.77 2.07 14.63
N VAL A 79 -12.02 2.10 14.12
CA VAL A 79 -12.48 1.23 13.03
C VAL A 79 -11.69 1.51 11.75
N ILE A 80 -11.51 2.78 11.40
CA ILE A 80 -10.73 3.21 10.21
C ILE A 80 -9.28 2.75 10.35
N TYR A 81 -8.66 2.97 11.50
CA TYR A 81 -7.29 2.49 11.77
C TYR A 81 -7.18 0.98 11.60
N ARG A 82 -8.13 0.23 12.17
CA ARG A 82 -8.12 -1.23 12.12
C ARG A 82 -8.30 -1.77 10.70
N ARG A 83 -9.18 -1.14 9.89
CA ARG A 83 -9.48 -1.56 8.51
C ARG A 83 -8.43 -1.13 7.50
N HIS A 84 -7.96 0.11 7.60
CA HIS A 84 -7.14 0.74 6.55
C HIS A 84 -5.66 0.90 6.94
N GLY A 85 -5.32 0.81 8.23
CA GLY A 85 -3.93 0.91 8.69
C GLY A 85 -3.31 2.29 8.53
N LEU A 86 -4.13 3.37 8.47
CA LEU A 86 -3.63 4.74 8.29
C LEU A 86 -2.73 5.14 9.47
N GLY A 87 -1.44 5.34 9.19
CA GLY A 87 -0.40 5.55 10.20
C GLY A 87 -0.62 6.76 11.10
N LEU A 88 -1.31 7.82 10.61
CA LEU A 88 -1.59 9.05 11.37
C LEU A 88 -2.69 8.87 12.43
N ILE A 89 -3.62 7.94 12.27
CA ILE A 89 -4.78 7.82 13.18
C ILE A 89 -4.34 7.43 14.59
N LYS A 90 -3.46 6.46 14.72
CA LYS A 90 -2.98 5.99 16.03
C LYS A 90 -2.30 7.09 16.86
N PRO A 91 -1.30 7.84 16.33
CA PRO A 91 -0.70 8.96 17.08
C PRO A 91 -1.72 10.07 17.39
N VAL A 92 -2.68 10.36 16.51
CA VAL A 92 -3.74 11.35 16.78
C VAL A 92 -4.64 10.90 17.94
N LEU A 93 -5.06 9.63 17.96
CA LEU A 93 -5.85 9.09 19.09
C LEU A 93 -5.08 9.12 20.41
N ILE A 94 -3.78 8.79 20.39
CA ILE A 94 -2.92 8.86 21.58
C ILE A 94 -2.79 10.32 22.06
N ALA A 95 -2.51 11.26 21.15
CA ALA A 95 -2.39 12.67 21.48
C ALA A 95 -3.70 13.24 22.06
N ALA A 96 -4.85 12.91 21.48
CA ALA A 96 -6.15 13.34 21.97
C ALA A 96 -6.45 12.78 23.37
N LEU A 97 -6.13 11.49 23.61
CA LEU A 97 -6.29 10.85 24.92
C LEU A 97 -5.40 11.50 25.99
N LEU A 98 -4.14 11.77 25.67
CA LEU A 98 -3.21 12.42 26.57
C LEU A 98 -3.63 13.86 26.87
N LEU A 99 -3.98 14.63 25.84
CA LEU A 99 -4.42 16.03 26.01
C LEU A 99 -5.64 16.11 26.93
N TRP A 100 -6.66 15.27 26.67
CA TRP A 100 -7.84 15.21 27.52
C TRP A 100 -7.47 14.84 28.95
N SER A 101 -6.75 13.73 29.16
CA SER A 101 -6.43 13.25 30.51
C SER A 101 -5.59 14.24 31.31
N LEU A 102 -4.60 14.90 30.68
CA LEU A 102 -3.75 15.88 31.34
C LEU A 102 -4.52 17.15 31.73
N LEU A 103 -5.29 17.71 30.79
CA LEU A 103 -6.01 18.97 31.04
C LEU A 103 -7.11 18.77 32.09
N ASP A 104 -7.90 17.69 31.97
CA ASP A 104 -8.99 17.42 32.90
C ASP A 104 -8.47 17.01 34.28
N SER A 105 -7.37 16.27 34.37
CA SER A 105 -6.72 15.95 35.64
C SER A 105 -6.14 17.19 36.30
N ALA A 106 -5.46 18.06 35.54
CA ALA A 106 -4.90 19.30 36.07
C ALA A 106 -6.00 20.21 36.62
N PHE A 107 -7.09 20.38 35.88
CA PHE A 107 -8.26 21.10 36.33
C PHE A 107 -8.85 20.46 37.59
N SER A 108 -9.08 19.16 37.59
CA SER A 108 -9.64 18.43 38.73
C SER A 108 -8.81 18.59 39.99
N ILE A 109 -7.48 18.51 39.90
CA ILE A 109 -6.58 18.70 41.04
C ILE A 109 -6.64 20.16 41.53
N ALA A 110 -6.58 21.13 40.62
CA ALA A 110 -6.62 22.55 40.96
C ALA A 110 -7.90 22.95 41.71
N PHE A 111 -9.01 22.25 41.40
CA PHE A 111 -10.31 22.53 42.03
C PHE A 111 -10.71 21.51 43.11
N GLY A 112 -9.82 20.63 43.56
CA GLY A 112 -10.02 19.71 44.68
C GLY A 112 -10.79 18.39 44.32
N PHE A 113 -11.03 18.12 43.04
CA PHE A 113 -11.71 16.91 42.57
C PHE A 113 -10.72 15.75 42.36
N THR A 114 -10.00 15.36 43.40
CA THR A 114 -8.92 14.37 43.32
C THR A 114 -9.38 13.02 42.78
N LEU A 115 -10.59 12.56 43.10
CA LEU A 115 -11.16 11.32 42.56
C LEU A 115 -11.27 11.35 41.04
N HIS A 116 -11.66 12.47 40.46
CA HIS A 116 -11.70 12.65 39.00
C HIS A 116 -10.31 12.47 38.37
N ALA A 117 -9.27 13.05 38.96
CA ALA A 117 -7.91 12.91 38.45
C ALA A 117 -7.45 11.42 38.47
N TYR A 118 -7.80 10.66 39.51
CA TYR A 118 -7.52 9.22 39.56
C TYR A 118 -8.32 8.45 38.48
N LEU A 119 -9.59 8.77 38.27
CA LEU A 119 -10.42 8.13 37.26
C LEU A 119 -9.92 8.45 35.84
N ASN A 120 -9.49 9.68 35.58
CA ASN A 120 -8.90 10.08 34.30
C ASN A 120 -7.60 9.33 34.02
N GLY A 121 -6.72 9.22 35.02
CA GLY A 121 -5.49 8.44 34.91
C GLY A 121 -5.75 6.97 34.65
N ALA A 122 -6.70 6.36 35.35
CA ALA A 122 -7.10 4.98 35.13
C ALA A 122 -7.67 4.76 33.73
N ALA A 123 -8.55 5.67 33.25
CA ALA A 123 -9.12 5.61 31.90
C ALA A 123 -8.04 5.80 30.82
N ALA A 124 -7.11 6.73 31.02
CA ALA A 124 -5.99 6.96 30.11
C ALA A 124 -5.09 5.73 29.99
N LEU A 125 -4.82 5.03 31.08
CA LEU A 125 -4.06 3.78 31.07
C LEU A 125 -4.85 2.64 30.43
N ALA A 126 -6.12 2.49 30.77
CA ALA A 126 -7.01 1.45 30.25
C ALA A 126 -7.24 1.54 28.75
N MET A 127 -7.15 2.75 28.17
CA MET A 127 -7.25 2.99 26.73
C MET A 127 -5.89 3.10 26.07
N GLY A 128 -4.95 3.79 26.68
CA GLY A 128 -3.63 4.09 26.10
C GLY A 128 -2.78 2.85 25.90
N ILE A 129 -2.67 1.97 26.91
CA ILE A 129 -1.86 0.75 26.80
C ILE A 129 -2.37 -0.17 25.66
N PRO A 130 -3.69 -0.51 25.59
CA PRO A 130 -4.21 -1.27 24.46
C PRO A 130 -4.04 -0.56 23.12
N LEU A 131 -4.20 0.76 23.08
CA LEU A 131 -4.02 1.54 21.84
C LEU A 131 -2.57 1.51 21.35
N LEU A 132 -1.59 1.63 22.25
CA LEU A 132 -0.17 1.49 21.92
C LEU A 132 0.14 0.10 21.35
N ALA A 133 -0.41 -0.95 21.94
CA ALA A 133 -0.21 -2.33 21.54
C ALA A 133 -1.04 -2.74 20.29
N LEU A 134 -2.08 -1.98 19.94
CA LEU A 134 -2.95 -2.29 18.81
C LEU A 134 -2.20 -2.12 17.49
N ARG A 135 -2.31 -3.11 16.61
CA ARG A 135 -1.81 -3.08 15.23
C ARG A 135 -3.00 -3.08 14.26
N PRO A 136 -2.84 -2.54 13.06
CA PRO A 136 -3.85 -2.71 12.00
C PRO A 136 -4.20 -4.19 11.82
N ALA A 137 -5.37 -4.49 11.30
CA ALA A 137 -5.65 -5.86 10.87
C ALA A 137 -4.61 -6.25 9.83
N THR A 138 -3.92 -7.35 10.03
CA THR A 138 -3.17 -7.95 8.93
C THR A 138 -4.19 -8.22 7.83
N ARG A 139 -4.03 -7.57 6.69
CA ARG A 139 -4.86 -7.88 5.52
C ARG A 139 -4.76 -9.39 5.30
N PRO A 140 -5.87 -10.08 5.00
CA PRO A 140 -5.77 -11.46 4.57
C PRO A 140 -4.76 -11.47 3.43
N ARG A 141 -3.77 -12.37 3.53
CA ARG A 141 -2.83 -12.59 2.43
C ARG A 141 -3.68 -12.85 1.19
N SER A 142 -3.35 -12.17 0.09
CA SER A 142 -3.83 -12.60 -1.21
C SER A 142 -3.66 -14.12 -1.29
N PRO A 143 -4.65 -14.87 -1.78
CA PRO A 143 -4.49 -16.31 -2.00
C PRO A 143 -3.16 -16.51 -2.73
N ALA A 144 -2.50 -17.65 -2.48
CA ALA A 144 -1.26 -17.98 -3.18
C ALA A 144 -1.52 -17.76 -4.67
N LEU A 145 -0.72 -16.89 -5.31
CA LEU A 145 -0.81 -16.63 -6.74
C LEU A 145 -0.46 -17.95 -7.44
N THR A 146 -1.47 -18.62 -7.96
CA THR A 146 -1.29 -19.84 -8.74
C THR A 146 -1.27 -19.42 -10.21
N LEU A 147 -0.16 -19.63 -10.88
CA LEU A 147 -0.05 -19.37 -12.32
C LEU A 147 -1.00 -20.31 -13.06
N ARG A 148 -1.82 -19.77 -13.94
CA ARG A 148 -2.80 -20.52 -14.73
C ARG A 148 -2.15 -21.32 -15.85
N HIS A 149 -0.98 -20.88 -16.30
CA HIS A 149 -0.21 -21.48 -17.38
C HIS A 149 1.11 -22.03 -16.84
N ASP A 150 1.11 -23.24 -16.33
CA ASP A 150 2.31 -23.98 -15.98
C ASP A 150 2.39 -25.22 -16.88
N SER A 151 3.47 -25.33 -17.68
CA SER A 151 3.71 -26.47 -18.56
C SER A 151 4.22 -27.71 -17.82
N GLY A 152 4.44 -27.63 -16.51
CA GLY A 152 5.10 -28.65 -15.71
C GLY A 152 6.62 -28.78 -15.97
N ARG A 153 7.17 -28.11 -16.99
CA ARG A 153 8.61 -28.02 -17.24
C ARG A 153 9.25 -27.07 -16.25
N ARG A 154 10.16 -27.55 -15.44
CA ARG A 154 10.92 -26.70 -14.51
C ARG A 154 12.03 -25.97 -15.25
N LEU A 155 12.05 -24.64 -15.09
CA LEU A 155 13.02 -23.74 -15.71
C LEU A 155 13.84 -23.06 -14.63
N ARG A 156 15.07 -22.72 -14.97
CA ARG A 156 15.89 -21.78 -14.20
C ARG A 156 15.73 -20.38 -14.79
N VAL A 157 15.13 -19.49 -14.01
CA VAL A 157 14.67 -18.15 -14.46
C VAL A 157 15.49 -17.08 -13.77
N LEU A 158 16.17 -16.23 -14.54
CA LEU A 158 16.84 -15.05 -14.01
C LEU A 158 15.92 -13.82 -14.16
N ILE A 159 15.64 -13.13 -13.05
CA ILE A 159 14.78 -11.95 -13.02
C ILE A 159 15.58 -10.73 -12.57
N THR A 160 15.62 -9.69 -13.39
CA THR A 160 16.04 -8.34 -12.97
C THR A 160 14.83 -7.56 -12.50
N GLY A 161 14.98 -6.70 -11.49
CA GLY A 161 13.82 -6.04 -10.88
C GLY A 161 12.93 -6.96 -10.03
N GLY A 162 13.44 -8.14 -9.65
CA GLY A 162 12.70 -9.16 -8.89
C GLY A 162 12.29 -8.74 -7.47
N SER A 163 12.81 -7.64 -6.93
CA SER A 163 12.35 -7.03 -5.67
C SER A 163 11.25 -5.97 -5.86
N GLY A 164 10.90 -5.64 -7.12
CA GLY A 164 9.93 -4.60 -7.47
C GLY A 164 8.47 -5.08 -7.37
N PHE A 165 7.55 -4.15 -7.68
CA PHE A 165 6.09 -4.35 -7.59
C PHE A 165 5.55 -5.52 -8.44
N ILE A 166 6.08 -5.70 -9.66
CA ILE A 166 5.73 -6.83 -10.54
C ILE A 166 6.65 -8.02 -10.27
N GLY A 167 7.95 -7.76 -10.15
CA GLY A 167 8.96 -8.82 -10.08
C GLY A 167 8.89 -9.69 -8.81
N SER A 168 8.59 -9.09 -7.65
CA SER A 168 8.52 -9.84 -6.38
C SER A 168 7.37 -10.86 -6.34
N PRO A 169 6.12 -10.53 -6.70
CA PRO A 169 5.07 -11.52 -6.81
C PRO A 169 5.32 -12.54 -7.94
N LEU A 170 5.90 -12.11 -9.07
CA LEU A 170 6.26 -13.02 -10.16
C LEU A 170 7.30 -14.06 -9.70
N ALA A 171 8.38 -13.61 -9.08
CA ALA A 171 9.41 -14.51 -8.54
C ALA A 171 8.82 -15.52 -7.54
N THR A 172 7.91 -15.05 -6.68
CA THR A 172 7.21 -15.90 -5.71
C THR A 172 6.34 -16.94 -6.41
N ALA A 173 5.54 -16.53 -7.39
CA ALA A 173 4.63 -17.40 -8.12
C ALA A 173 5.40 -18.47 -8.93
N LEU A 174 6.46 -18.08 -9.64
CA LEU A 174 7.32 -19.00 -10.39
C LEU A 174 8.00 -20.00 -9.47
N SER A 175 8.51 -19.56 -8.31
CA SER A 175 9.11 -20.46 -7.34
C SER A 175 8.09 -21.44 -6.73
N GLN A 176 6.85 -21.02 -6.52
CA GLN A 176 5.75 -21.88 -6.06
C GLN A 176 5.33 -22.89 -7.13
N ALA A 177 5.38 -22.52 -8.40
CA ALA A 177 5.19 -23.41 -9.55
C ALA A 177 6.36 -24.41 -9.74
N GLY A 178 7.43 -24.29 -8.95
CA GLY A 178 8.56 -25.22 -8.92
C GLY A 178 9.74 -24.83 -9.80
N HIS A 179 9.73 -23.63 -10.40
CA HIS A 179 10.89 -23.09 -11.10
C HIS A 179 12.00 -22.70 -10.11
N GLU A 180 13.25 -22.74 -10.55
CA GLU A 180 14.38 -22.17 -9.85
C GLU A 180 14.50 -20.70 -10.24
N VAL A 181 14.37 -19.80 -9.26
CA VAL A 181 14.37 -18.35 -9.52
C VAL A 181 15.64 -17.72 -8.99
N LEU A 182 16.33 -16.97 -9.84
CA LEU A 182 17.50 -16.21 -9.53
C LEU A 182 17.17 -14.71 -9.70
N ILE A 183 17.38 -13.91 -8.67
CA ILE A 183 17.07 -12.47 -8.71
C ILE A 183 18.36 -11.65 -8.72
N LEU A 184 18.51 -10.79 -9.73
CA LEU A 184 19.50 -9.71 -9.67
C LEU A 184 18.93 -8.55 -8.87
N THR A 185 19.58 -8.19 -7.76
CA THR A 185 19.18 -7.06 -6.91
C THR A 185 20.39 -6.28 -6.40
N ARG A 186 20.24 -4.98 -6.24
CA ARG A 186 21.25 -4.11 -5.61
C ARG A 186 21.26 -4.20 -4.10
N ASP A 187 20.17 -4.64 -3.51
CA ASP A 187 19.96 -4.74 -2.06
C ASP A 187 19.32 -6.08 -1.70
N LEU A 188 20.09 -6.95 -1.08
CA LEU A 188 19.64 -8.27 -0.62
C LEU A 188 18.60 -8.16 0.50
N ALA A 189 18.60 -7.09 1.29
CA ALA A 189 17.61 -6.88 2.36
C ALA A 189 16.21 -6.63 1.79
N SER A 190 16.10 -6.12 0.56
CA SER A 190 14.81 -5.92 -0.15
C SER A 190 14.07 -7.21 -0.47
N LEU A 191 14.74 -8.36 -0.41
CA LEU A 191 14.17 -9.68 -0.70
C LEU A 191 13.37 -10.30 0.46
N GLY A 192 13.28 -9.63 1.61
CA GLY A 192 12.53 -10.13 2.78
C GLY A 192 11.05 -10.41 2.56
N GLN A 193 10.46 -9.97 1.44
CA GLN A 193 9.08 -10.23 1.03
C GLN A 193 8.97 -11.40 0.03
N VAL A 194 10.08 -11.86 -0.55
CA VAL A 194 10.10 -12.93 -1.56
C VAL A 194 10.18 -14.29 -0.87
N ARG A 195 9.35 -15.24 -1.29
CA ARG A 195 9.22 -16.57 -0.65
C ARG A 195 9.46 -17.70 -1.65
N GLY A 196 10.02 -18.80 -1.17
CA GLY A 196 10.23 -20.01 -1.96
C GLY A 196 11.71 -20.34 -2.20
N ARG A 197 11.99 -21.15 -3.22
CA ARG A 197 13.35 -21.47 -3.68
C ARG A 197 13.88 -20.35 -4.57
N ILE A 198 14.26 -19.26 -3.94
CA ILE A 198 14.74 -18.06 -4.63
C ILE A 198 16.15 -17.79 -4.16
N SER A 199 17.07 -17.70 -5.10
CA SER A 199 18.43 -17.25 -4.91
C SER A 199 18.58 -15.81 -5.38
N ALA A 200 19.56 -15.10 -4.85
CA ALA A 200 19.84 -13.73 -5.25
C ALA A 200 21.32 -13.50 -5.49
N LEU A 201 21.60 -12.61 -6.41
CA LEU A 201 22.94 -12.12 -6.71
C LEU A 201 22.92 -10.60 -6.87
N THR A 202 24.07 -10.00 -6.64
CA THR A 202 24.25 -8.54 -6.78
C THR A 202 24.98 -8.15 -8.06
N ASP A 203 25.60 -9.12 -8.71
CA ASP A 203 26.36 -8.94 -9.94
C ASP A 203 26.18 -10.16 -10.86
N LEU A 204 25.89 -9.93 -12.13
CA LEU A 204 25.79 -10.99 -13.14
C LEU A 204 27.13 -11.70 -13.40
N ALA A 205 28.25 -11.11 -13.04
CA ALA A 205 29.56 -11.75 -13.12
C ALA A 205 29.69 -12.97 -12.21
N GLN A 206 28.84 -13.09 -11.18
CA GLN A 206 28.78 -14.25 -10.29
C GLN A 206 28.22 -15.52 -10.98
N ILE A 207 27.55 -15.39 -12.11
CA ILE A 207 27.05 -16.51 -12.90
C ILE A 207 28.21 -17.04 -13.75
N ALA A 208 28.58 -18.30 -13.61
CA ALA A 208 29.62 -18.93 -14.42
C ALA A 208 29.15 -19.14 -15.89
N SER A 209 30.09 -19.26 -16.82
CA SER A 209 29.75 -19.40 -18.26
C SER A 209 29.05 -20.71 -18.60
N ASP A 210 29.31 -21.77 -17.82
CA ASP A 210 28.73 -23.11 -17.95
C ASP A 210 27.38 -23.25 -17.23
N GLU A 211 26.97 -22.22 -16.43
CA GLU A 211 25.68 -22.23 -15.77
C GLU A 211 24.53 -22.11 -16.78
N ARG A 212 23.53 -22.95 -16.60
CA ARG A 212 22.33 -22.96 -17.43
C ARG A 212 21.28 -22.00 -16.89
N ILE A 213 20.82 -21.08 -17.74
CA ILE A 213 19.64 -20.24 -17.52
C ILE A 213 18.70 -20.49 -18.70
N ASP A 214 17.45 -20.84 -18.41
CA ASP A 214 16.47 -21.18 -19.47
C ASP A 214 15.69 -19.94 -19.93
N CYS A 215 15.39 -19.00 -19.01
CA CYS A 215 14.58 -17.82 -19.27
C CYS A 215 15.16 -16.59 -18.57
N LEU A 216 15.16 -15.46 -19.27
CA LEU A 216 15.47 -14.13 -18.73
C LEU A 216 14.20 -13.30 -18.63
N ILE A 217 13.97 -12.65 -17.50
CA ILE A 217 12.87 -11.69 -17.31
C ILE A 217 13.47 -10.36 -16.84
N ASN A 218 13.44 -9.36 -17.72
CA ASN A 218 14.02 -8.05 -17.46
C ASN A 218 12.95 -7.01 -17.11
N LEU A 219 12.72 -6.81 -15.82
CA LEU A 219 11.75 -5.84 -15.27
C LEU A 219 12.44 -4.69 -14.51
N ALA A 220 13.77 -4.59 -14.59
CA ALA A 220 14.52 -3.55 -13.91
C ALA A 220 14.25 -2.17 -14.53
N GLY A 221 14.00 -1.20 -13.68
CA GLY A 221 13.83 0.19 -14.09
C GLY A 221 13.49 1.10 -12.92
N GLU A 222 14.02 2.32 -12.94
CA GLU A 222 13.64 3.35 -11.97
C GLU A 222 12.14 3.67 -12.10
N PRO A 223 11.36 3.76 -11.01
CA PRO A 223 9.94 4.13 -11.06
C PRO A 223 9.72 5.52 -11.67
N LEU A 224 8.78 5.62 -12.61
CA LEU A 224 8.46 6.88 -13.29
C LEU A 224 7.64 7.83 -12.42
N ALA A 225 6.85 7.29 -11.48
CA ALA A 225 5.98 8.02 -10.57
C ALA A 225 6.72 8.64 -9.36
N GLY A 226 6.00 9.41 -8.55
CA GLY A 226 6.43 9.88 -7.22
C GLY A 226 7.06 11.27 -7.20
N GLN A 227 7.86 11.69 -8.17
CA GLN A 227 8.54 13.00 -8.20
C GLN A 227 8.46 13.65 -9.57
N ARG A 228 8.60 14.98 -9.63
CA ARG A 228 8.64 15.71 -10.90
C ARG A 228 9.79 15.25 -11.79
N TRP A 229 9.53 15.13 -13.09
CA TRP A 229 10.53 14.80 -14.07
C TRP A 229 11.43 16.01 -14.35
N ASN A 230 12.74 15.79 -14.23
CA ASN A 230 13.78 16.73 -14.60
C ASN A 230 14.83 16.03 -15.48
N PRO A 231 15.76 16.75 -16.10
CA PRO A 231 16.77 16.13 -16.98
C PRO A 231 17.57 15.01 -16.30
N ALA A 232 18.00 15.20 -15.07
CA ALA A 232 18.78 14.20 -14.33
C ALA A 232 17.94 12.93 -14.05
N ARG A 233 16.65 13.10 -13.72
CA ARG A 233 15.75 11.96 -13.51
C ARG A 233 15.43 11.23 -14.80
N LYS A 234 15.22 11.95 -15.90
CA LYS A 234 15.05 11.34 -17.23
C LYS A 234 16.28 10.50 -17.64
N GLN A 235 17.48 10.98 -17.32
CA GLN A 235 18.70 10.21 -17.54
C GLN A 235 18.73 8.93 -16.69
N ARG A 236 18.34 9.00 -15.41
CA ARG A 236 18.22 7.78 -14.56
C ARG A 236 17.18 6.78 -15.07
N PHE A 237 16.07 7.25 -15.65
CA PHE A 237 15.10 6.35 -16.28
C PHE A 237 15.71 5.58 -17.45
N LEU A 238 16.53 6.25 -18.26
CA LEU A 238 17.25 5.61 -19.36
C LEU A 238 18.31 4.64 -18.84
N SER A 239 19.26 5.12 -18.03
CA SER A 239 20.39 4.31 -17.56
C SER A 239 19.93 3.07 -16.78
N SER A 240 18.93 3.20 -15.89
CA SER A 240 18.42 2.06 -15.11
C SER A 240 17.88 0.91 -15.97
N ARG A 241 17.46 1.18 -17.21
CA ARG A 241 16.93 0.20 -18.14
C ARG A 241 18.00 -0.28 -19.12
N LEU A 242 18.70 0.64 -19.72
CA LEU A 242 19.71 0.33 -20.74
C LEU A 242 20.90 -0.39 -20.13
N ASP A 243 21.47 0.12 -19.02
CA ASP A 243 22.65 -0.49 -18.39
C ASP A 243 22.36 -1.93 -17.92
N THR A 244 21.15 -2.17 -17.38
CA THR A 244 20.76 -3.53 -16.98
C THR A 244 20.56 -4.43 -18.19
N THR A 245 19.99 -3.93 -19.28
CA THR A 245 19.80 -4.71 -20.51
C THR A 245 21.12 -5.01 -21.17
N ASP A 246 22.06 -4.06 -21.20
CA ASP A 246 23.44 -4.26 -21.71
C ASP A 246 24.20 -5.30 -20.87
N ALA A 247 24.05 -5.27 -19.54
CA ALA A 247 24.65 -6.28 -18.67
C ALA A 247 24.07 -7.68 -18.92
N LEU A 248 22.75 -7.80 -19.17
CA LEU A 248 22.15 -9.07 -19.57
C LEU A 248 22.64 -9.53 -20.95
N LEU A 249 22.80 -8.63 -21.91
CA LEU A 249 23.37 -8.95 -23.22
C LEU A 249 24.79 -9.53 -23.09
N GLN A 250 25.64 -8.89 -22.27
CA GLN A 250 27.00 -9.37 -21.97
C GLN A 250 26.98 -10.75 -21.29
N LEU A 251 26.06 -10.97 -20.35
CA LEU A 251 25.87 -12.29 -19.74
C LEU A 251 25.54 -13.33 -20.81
N VAL A 252 24.53 -13.07 -21.65
CA VAL A 252 24.12 -14.00 -22.71
C VAL A 252 25.28 -14.29 -23.68
N GLN A 253 26.08 -13.30 -24.05
CA GLN A 253 27.24 -13.50 -24.93
C GLN A 253 28.23 -14.50 -24.34
N ARG A 254 28.49 -14.47 -23.03
CA ARG A 254 29.49 -15.34 -22.40
C ARG A 254 28.95 -16.70 -21.95
N LEU A 255 27.61 -16.88 -21.80
CA LEU A 255 27.05 -18.19 -21.46
C LEU A 255 27.30 -19.21 -22.57
N GLU A 256 27.70 -20.42 -22.22
CA GLU A 256 27.87 -21.54 -23.17
C GLU A 256 26.49 -22.02 -23.66
N HIS A 257 25.54 -22.12 -22.76
CA HIS A 257 24.14 -22.45 -23.05
C HIS A 257 23.27 -21.22 -23.06
N LYS A 258 22.83 -20.80 -24.24
CA LYS A 258 22.01 -19.60 -24.39
C LYS A 258 20.60 -19.84 -23.83
N PRO A 259 20.00 -18.86 -23.14
CA PRO A 259 18.60 -18.90 -22.75
C PRO A 259 17.66 -19.02 -23.95
N GLU A 260 16.53 -19.71 -23.77
CA GLU A 260 15.55 -19.88 -24.85
C GLU A 260 14.75 -18.60 -25.12
N VAL A 261 14.51 -17.81 -24.06
CA VAL A 261 13.63 -16.62 -24.13
C VAL A 261 14.09 -15.48 -23.23
N LEU A 262 13.91 -14.26 -23.73
CA LEU A 262 13.92 -13.02 -22.96
C LEU A 262 12.52 -12.41 -22.95
N LEU A 263 11.95 -12.21 -21.77
CA LEU A 263 10.82 -11.35 -21.55
C LEU A 263 11.34 -10.00 -21.07
N SER A 264 11.35 -8.99 -21.94
CA SER A 264 11.86 -7.65 -21.63
C SER A 264 10.72 -6.68 -21.37
N GLY A 265 10.75 -6.02 -20.23
CA GLY A 265 9.85 -4.91 -19.95
C GLY A 265 9.94 -3.84 -21.03
N SER A 266 8.81 -3.26 -21.33
CA SER A 266 8.58 -2.03 -22.09
C SER A 266 7.30 -1.39 -21.49
N ALA A 267 6.72 -0.42 -22.14
CA ALA A 267 5.48 0.18 -21.68
C ALA A 267 4.63 0.66 -22.86
N VAL A 268 3.34 0.83 -22.67
CA VAL A 268 2.43 1.49 -23.63
C VAL A 268 2.87 2.90 -24.00
N GLY A 269 3.76 3.50 -23.22
CA GLY A 269 4.45 4.75 -23.56
C GLY A 269 5.28 4.67 -24.83
N TYR A 270 5.52 3.48 -25.39
CA TYR A 270 6.12 3.28 -26.70
C TYR A 270 5.36 4.01 -27.82
N TYR A 271 4.03 3.99 -27.76
CA TYR A 271 3.20 4.61 -28.80
C TYR A 271 3.24 6.15 -28.79
N GLY A 272 3.69 6.76 -27.69
CA GLY A 272 3.66 8.21 -27.53
C GLY A 272 2.28 8.72 -27.16
N HIS A 273 1.87 9.87 -27.71
CA HIS A 273 0.61 10.52 -27.38
C HIS A 273 -0.38 10.40 -28.55
N TRP A 274 -1.49 9.73 -28.27
CA TRP A 274 -2.62 9.54 -29.19
C TRP A 274 -3.91 10.07 -28.55
N GLN A 275 -4.97 10.25 -29.35
CA GLN A 275 -6.28 10.64 -28.86
C GLN A 275 -7.14 9.40 -28.56
N ASP A 276 -8.09 9.09 -29.44
CA ASP A 276 -9.09 8.03 -29.20
C ASP A 276 -8.87 6.78 -30.09
N GLU A 277 -7.80 6.76 -30.87
CA GLU A 277 -7.52 5.66 -31.78
C GLU A 277 -7.11 4.39 -30.98
N PRO A 278 -7.72 3.25 -31.26
CA PRO A 278 -7.24 1.96 -30.75
C PRO A 278 -5.83 1.66 -31.28
N LEU A 279 -4.93 1.24 -30.39
CA LEU A 279 -3.56 0.94 -30.74
C LEU A 279 -3.28 -0.55 -30.54
N ASP A 280 -2.71 -1.17 -31.56
CA ASP A 280 -2.18 -2.53 -31.53
C ASP A 280 -0.64 -2.52 -31.58
N GLU A 281 -0.03 -3.70 -31.59
CA GLU A 281 1.42 -3.86 -31.57
C GLU A 281 2.11 -3.33 -32.84
N ASP A 282 1.40 -3.25 -33.97
CA ASP A 282 1.89 -2.76 -35.24
C ASP A 282 1.65 -1.25 -35.44
N SER A 283 0.93 -0.62 -34.53
CA SER A 283 0.61 0.81 -34.62
C SER A 283 1.86 1.68 -34.57
N GLU A 284 1.86 2.75 -35.38
CA GLU A 284 2.92 3.75 -35.40
C GLU A 284 3.09 4.42 -34.04
N ALA A 285 4.23 5.03 -33.82
CA ALA A 285 4.54 5.72 -32.58
C ALA A 285 4.75 7.21 -32.82
N HIS A 286 4.18 8.04 -31.95
CA HIS A 286 4.44 9.47 -31.94
C HIS A 286 5.65 9.81 -31.08
N ASP A 287 6.48 10.75 -31.57
CA ASP A 287 7.68 11.14 -30.84
C ASP A 287 7.37 11.78 -29.50
N GLY A 288 8.17 11.45 -28.52
CA GLY A 288 8.09 11.94 -27.15
C GLY A 288 9.11 11.27 -26.27
N PHE A 289 9.27 11.78 -25.05
CA PHE A 289 10.25 11.19 -24.14
C PHE A 289 9.93 9.71 -23.82
N SER A 290 8.66 9.40 -23.58
CA SER A 290 8.22 8.02 -23.26
C SER A 290 8.47 7.08 -24.43
N HIS A 291 8.15 7.52 -25.66
CA HIS A 291 8.48 6.76 -26.86
C HIS A 291 9.98 6.49 -26.96
N ARG A 292 10.81 7.54 -26.92
CA ARG A 292 12.27 7.40 -27.05
C ARG A 292 12.88 6.50 -25.98
N LEU A 293 12.35 6.53 -24.75
CA LEU A 293 12.76 5.65 -23.66
C LEU A 293 12.45 4.18 -24.00
N CYS A 294 11.21 3.89 -24.38
CA CYS A 294 10.76 2.52 -24.68
C CYS A 294 11.46 2.00 -25.94
N ALA A 295 11.53 2.80 -27.00
CA ALA A 295 12.19 2.40 -28.27
C ALA A 295 13.67 2.03 -28.08
N GLN A 296 14.42 2.81 -27.30
CA GLN A 296 15.81 2.48 -26.99
C GLN A 296 15.93 1.21 -26.15
N TRP A 297 15.01 1.01 -25.17
CA TRP A 297 14.99 -0.19 -24.35
C TRP A 297 14.68 -1.43 -25.18
N GLU A 298 13.63 -1.37 -26.02
CA GLU A 298 13.25 -2.45 -26.95
C GLU A 298 14.39 -2.78 -27.93
N ALA A 299 15.01 -1.75 -28.53
CA ALA A 299 16.14 -1.94 -29.46
C ALA A 299 17.34 -2.65 -28.81
N ARG A 300 17.60 -2.38 -27.50
CA ARG A 300 18.67 -3.11 -26.78
C ARG A 300 18.29 -4.56 -26.51
N ALA A 301 17.06 -4.83 -26.09
CA ALA A 301 16.58 -6.21 -25.86
C ALA A 301 16.61 -7.04 -27.15
N LEU A 302 16.21 -6.45 -28.28
CA LEU A 302 16.19 -7.13 -29.59
C LEU A 302 17.57 -7.60 -30.08
N GLN A 303 18.68 -7.01 -29.60
CA GLN A 303 20.03 -7.48 -29.94
C GLN A 303 20.25 -8.95 -29.51
N MET A 304 19.52 -9.44 -28.51
CA MET A 304 19.64 -10.83 -28.06
C MET A 304 19.04 -11.82 -29.06
N GLN A 305 18.23 -11.37 -30.04
CA GLN A 305 17.76 -12.24 -31.14
C GLN A 305 18.90 -12.74 -31.99
N ALA A 306 19.94 -11.92 -32.22
CA ALA A 306 21.13 -12.33 -32.96
C ALA A 306 21.93 -13.42 -32.23
N LEU A 307 21.70 -13.63 -30.93
CA LEU A 307 22.30 -14.69 -30.14
C LEU A 307 21.41 -15.93 -30.05
N GLY A 308 20.28 -15.97 -30.76
CA GLY A 308 19.35 -17.10 -30.82
C GLY A 308 18.23 -17.06 -29.82
N LEU A 309 18.08 -16.02 -29.01
CA LEU A 309 16.97 -15.90 -28.05
C LEU A 309 15.66 -15.45 -28.74
N ARG A 310 14.57 -16.04 -28.35
CA ARG A 310 13.24 -15.48 -28.59
C ARG A 310 13.02 -14.29 -27.66
N VAL A 311 12.66 -13.13 -28.21
CA VAL A 311 12.50 -11.90 -27.43
C VAL A 311 11.04 -11.45 -27.47
N CYS A 312 10.43 -11.30 -26.30
CA CYS A 312 9.12 -10.70 -26.11
C CYS A 312 9.30 -9.32 -25.45
N LEU A 313 8.71 -8.30 -26.06
CA LEU A 313 8.74 -6.92 -25.57
C LEU A 313 7.42 -6.60 -24.91
N LEU A 314 7.40 -6.55 -23.58
CA LEU A 314 6.19 -6.40 -22.78
C LEU A 314 5.79 -4.93 -22.68
N ARG A 315 4.92 -4.44 -23.57
CA ARG A 315 4.39 -3.07 -23.53
C ARG A 315 3.30 -2.99 -22.46
N ILE A 316 3.78 -2.82 -21.21
CA ILE A 316 2.96 -2.90 -20.00
C ILE A 316 2.16 -1.60 -19.82
N GLY A 317 0.84 -1.71 -19.60
CA GLY A 317 -0.03 -0.64 -19.19
C GLY A 317 0.10 -0.28 -17.71
N ILE A 318 -0.93 0.36 -17.17
CA ILE A 318 -1.01 0.72 -15.74
C ILE A 318 -1.34 -0.53 -14.93
N VAL A 319 -0.36 -1.08 -14.24
CA VAL A 319 -0.57 -2.31 -13.47
C VAL A 319 -1.28 -2.01 -12.16
N LEU A 320 -2.45 -2.60 -11.98
CA LEU A 320 -3.26 -2.49 -10.77
C LEU A 320 -2.99 -3.67 -9.84
N GLY A 321 -2.63 -3.37 -8.61
CA GLY A 321 -2.42 -4.38 -7.57
C GLY A 321 -2.58 -3.77 -6.18
N ARG A 322 -2.91 -4.62 -5.19
CA ARG A 322 -3.25 -4.18 -3.83
C ARG A 322 -2.07 -3.61 -3.04
N ASP A 323 -0.88 -4.13 -3.26
CA ASP A 323 0.26 -3.92 -2.35
C ASP A 323 1.33 -2.98 -2.92
N GLY A 324 0.98 -2.19 -3.95
CA GLY A 324 1.90 -1.23 -4.56
C GLY A 324 1.42 -0.69 -5.89
N GLY A 325 2.37 -0.13 -6.66
CA GLY A 325 2.10 0.45 -7.98
C GLY A 325 1.26 1.73 -7.94
N PRO A 326 0.78 2.18 -9.11
CA PRO A 326 0.04 3.44 -9.24
C PRO A 326 -1.21 3.51 -8.36
N LEU A 327 -1.91 2.38 -8.16
CA LEU A 327 -3.12 2.34 -7.33
C LEU A 327 -2.86 2.78 -5.88
N ALA A 328 -1.69 2.47 -5.32
CA ALA A 328 -1.32 2.89 -3.97
C ALA A 328 -1.13 4.40 -3.85
N GLU A 329 -0.67 5.05 -4.92
CA GLU A 329 -0.51 6.52 -4.99
C GLU A 329 -1.87 7.22 -5.19
N PHE A 330 -2.73 6.70 -6.05
CA PHE A 330 -4.09 7.23 -6.26
C PHE A 330 -4.96 7.06 -5.00
N LYS A 331 -4.80 5.99 -4.27
CA LYS A 331 -5.64 5.67 -3.11
C LYS A 331 -5.53 6.71 -1.99
N ARG A 332 -4.35 7.29 -1.73
CA ARG A 332 -4.15 8.26 -0.64
C ARG A 332 -5.02 9.50 -0.75
N PRO A 333 -5.08 10.22 -1.89
CA PRO A 333 -6.00 11.34 -2.06
C PRO A 333 -7.46 10.95 -1.87
N PHE A 334 -7.89 9.80 -2.41
CA PHE A 334 -9.26 9.31 -2.26
C PHE A 334 -9.63 9.00 -0.80
N GLU A 335 -8.72 8.41 -0.03
CA GLU A 335 -8.93 8.15 1.40
C GLU A 335 -9.06 9.42 2.24
N LEU A 336 -8.53 10.54 1.75
CA LEU A 336 -8.66 11.87 2.36
C LEU A 336 -9.89 12.65 1.85
N GLY A 337 -10.74 12.04 1.01
CA GLY A 337 -11.90 12.70 0.40
C GLY A 337 -11.52 13.70 -0.69
N VAL A 338 -10.27 13.70 -1.15
CA VAL A 338 -9.78 14.58 -2.21
C VAL A 338 -9.64 13.76 -3.49
N ALA A 339 -10.73 13.64 -4.25
CA ALA A 339 -10.65 13.14 -5.61
C ALA A 339 -10.05 14.24 -6.50
N SER A 340 -8.87 14.01 -7.06
CA SER A 340 -8.25 14.96 -7.98
C SER A 340 -8.26 14.43 -9.40
N GLN A 341 -8.96 15.12 -10.27
CA GLN A 341 -8.88 14.91 -11.70
C GLN A 341 -7.53 15.43 -12.21
N LEU A 342 -6.80 14.60 -12.94
CA LEU A 342 -5.56 15.02 -13.63
C LEU A 342 -5.93 15.58 -15.01
N GLY A 343 -5.56 16.84 -15.27
CA GLY A 343 -5.90 17.50 -16.53
C GLY A 343 -7.41 17.66 -16.73
N ASP A 344 -7.87 17.36 -17.94
CA ASP A 344 -9.31 17.33 -18.29
C ASP A 344 -9.98 15.97 -18.01
N GLY A 345 -9.21 14.98 -17.57
CA GLY A 345 -9.71 13.63 -17.27
C GLY A 345 -10.02 12.76 -18.48
N ARG A 346 -9.81 13.24 -19.70
CA ARG A 346 -10.13 12.53 -20.94
C ARG A 346 -9.03 11.57 -21.38
N GLN A 347 -7.83 11.65 -20.79
CA GLN A 347 -6.71 10.77 -21.13
C GLN A 347 -7.06 9.31 -20.83
N TRP A 348 -6.76 8.45 -21.80
CA TRP A 348 -6.93 7.02 -21.66
C TRP A 348 -5.97 6.41 -20.64
N MET A 349 -6.49 5.48 -19.86
CA MET A 349 -5.79 4.72 -18.82
C MET A 349 -5.76 3.24 -19.22
N PRO A 350 -4.83 2.82 -20.08
CA PRO A 350 -4.68 1.41 -20.43
C PRO A 350 -4.17 0.63 -19.23
N TRP A 351 -5.04 -0.02 -18.52
CA TRP A 351 -4.74 -0.74 -17.28
C TRP A 351 -4.67 -2.25 -17.49
N ILE A 352 -4.05 -2.95 -16.55
CA ILE A 352 -4.04 -4.42 -16.43
C ILE A 352 -3.97 -4.82 -14.96
N HIS A 353 -4.58 -5.94 -14.59
CA HIS A 353 -4.41 -6.48 -13.25
C HIS A 353 -3.05 -7.15 -13.10
N LEU A 354 -2.45 -7.06 -11.92
CA LEU A 354 -1.15 -7.65 -11.63
C LEU A 354 -1.13 -9.16 -11.90
N ASP A 355 -2.18 -9.88 -11.49
CA ASP A 355 -2.27 -11.34 -11.68
C ASP A 355 -2.23 -11.70 -13.17
N ASP A 356 -2.87 -10.90 -14.04
CA ASP A 356 -2.84 -11.14 -15.49
C ASP A 356 -1.44 -10.91 -16.06
N VAL A 357 -0.68 -9.92 -15.56
CA VAL A 357 0.73 -9.73 -15.95
C VAL A 357 1.56 -10.97 -15.60
N LEU A 358 1.34 -11.55 -14.41
CA LEU A 358 2.07 -12.74 -13.97
C LEU A 358 1.72 -13.96 -14.83
N ASP A 359 0.44 -14.15 -15.13
CA ASP A 359 -0.06 -15.24 -15.98
C ASP A 359 0.45 -15.11 -17.41
N ILE A 360 0.48 -13.89 -17.98
CA ILE A 360 1.02 -13.63 -19.32
C ILE A 360 2.52 -13.90 -19.34
N CYS A 361 3.28 -13.47 -18.33
CA CYS A 361 4.70 -13.80 -18.26
C CYS A 361 4.92 -15.31 -18.23
N SER A 362 4.18 -16.05 -17.41
CA SER A 362 4.25 -17.51 -17.38
C SER A 362 3.89 -18.15 -18.72
N TYR A 363 2.81 -17.69 -19.35
CA TYR A 363 2.39 -18.16 -20.68
C TYR A 363 3.49 -17.94 -21.73
N LEU A 364 4.08 -16.73 -21.79
CA LEU A 364 5.12 -16.38 -22.75
C LEU A 364 6.42 -17.15 -22.54
N MET A 365 6.71 -17.67 -21.38
CA MET A 365 7.88 -18.54 -21.17
C MET A 365 7.81 -19.83 -21.99
N HIS A 366 6.60 -20.30 -22.29
CA HIS A 366 6.35 -21.63 -22.86
C HIS A 366 5.78 -21.63 -24.29
N THR A 367 5.47 -20.45 -24.86
CA THR A 367 4.88 -20.30 -26.19
C THR A 367 5.90 -19.81 -27.22
N PRO A 368 5.67 -20.01 -28.52
CA PRO A 368 6.56 -19.50 -29.57
C PRO A 368 6.42 -18.00 -29.86
N LEU A 369 5.53 -17.30 -29.17
CA LEU A 369 5.28 -15.88 -29.40
C LEU A 369 6.54 -15.04 -29.16
N SER A 370 6.75 -14.02 -30.00
CA SER A 370 7.88 -13.09 -29.94
C SER A 370 7.48 -11.70 -30.46
N GLY A 371 8.33 -10.72 -30.28
CA GLY A 371 8.06 -9.34 -30.66
C GLY A 371 7.32 -8.55 -29.58
N PRO A 372 6.73 -7.39 -29.96
CA PRO A 372 5.96 -6.58 -29.04
C PRO A 372 4.64 -7.26 -28.64
N ILE A 373 4.22 -7.05 -27.40
CA ILE A 373 2.98 -7.61 -26.83
C ILE A 373 2.41 -6.57 -25.87
N ASN A 374 1.19 -6.13 -26.15
CA ASN A 374 0.44 -5.21 -25.30
C ASN A 374 -0.09 -5.92 -24.05
N LEU A 375 0.38 -5.55 -22.88
CA LEU A 375 -0.09 -6.03 -21.60
C LEU A 375 -1.11 -5.02 -21.05
N THR A 376 -2.33 -5.06 -21.59
CA THR A 376 -3.46 -4.22 -21.20
C THR A 376 -4.72 -5.04 -21.11
N ALA A 377 -5.67 -4.61 -20.27
CA ALA A 377 -7.02 -5.15 -20.27
C ALA A 377 -7.75 -4.76 -21.57
N PRO A 378 -8.71 -5.57 -22.03
CA PRO A 378 -9.40 -5.33 -23.30
C PRO A 378 -10.29 -4.07 -23.29
N GLU A 379 -10.65 -3.57 -22.13
CA GLU A 379 -11.51 -2.38 -21.95
C GLU A 379 -10.71 -1.27 -21.25
N PRO A 380 -10.03 -0.38 -22.00
CA PRO A 380 -9.41 0.79 -21.43
C PRO A 380 -10.50 1.76 -20.91
N VAL A 381 -10.16 2.54 -19.87
CA VAL A 381 -11.06 3.55 -19.31
C VAL A 381 -10.42 4.93 -19.41
N SER A 382 -11.24 5.99 -19.41
CA SER A 382 -10.73 7.35 -19.25
C SER A 382 -10.29 7.57 -17.80
N HIS A 383 -9.46 8.58 -17.55
CA HIS A 383 -9.09 8.92 -16.17
C HIS A 383 -10.30 9.35 -15.31
N LEU A 384 -11.33 9.88 -15.94
CA LEU A 384 -12.59 10.26 -15.27
C LEU A 384 -13.38 9.04 -14.82
N ASP A 385 -13.34 7.95 -15.60
CA ASP A 385 -14.07 6.70 -15.32
C ASP A 385 -13.27 5.76 -14.42
N PHE A 386 -11.96 5.99 -14.32
CA PHE A 386 -11.03 5.22 -13.48
C PHE A 386 -11.19 5.59 -12.01
#